data_4fd60ffbe76696992fd27315352af7af
#
_entry.id   4fd60ffbe76696992fd27315352af7af
#
_cell.length_a   1.000
_cell.length_b   1.000
_cell.length_c   1.000
_cell.angle_alpha   90.00
_cell.angle_beta   90.00
_cell.angle_gamma   90.00
#
_symmetry.space_group_name_H-M   'P 1'
#
loop_
_entity.id
_entity.type
_entity.pdbx_description
1 polymer ?
#
loop_
_entity_poly.entity_id
_entity_poly.type
_entity_poly.pdbx_seq_one_letter_code
_entity_poly.pdbx_strand_id
1 'polypeptide(L)'
;SAQNPDLAHSVTTEGTTAILNHAVRNGIERFVYFSTAHVYGAPLVGNFTETSPTNPVHPYATTHLEAELAVDAAHDLGEILGIRVRLSNGFGRPMTYEAADWRTLTSDLFRQAVLEKRMEMRTDGLQERNFITKTDIARAVRHLIELPQTQVGNGLFNLGGSQSQSLLAMATTIQERAQSKYSTEIPLHRPEPTTADIQHLNFDIHKLLNTGF
;
A
#
# COMPACT_ATOMS: atom_id res chain seq x y z
N SER A 1 -5.57 -1.47 -14.92
CA SER A 1 -6.43 -2.52 -14.32
C SER A 1 -7.91 -2.20 -14.50
N ALA A 2 -8.43 -1.03 -14.08
CA ALA A 2 -9.85 -0.69 -14.29
C ALA A 2 -10.26 -0.65 -15.78
N GLN A 3 -9.35 -0.27 -16.66
CA GLN A 3 -9.59 -0.19 -18.11
C GLN A 3 -9.36 -1.52 -18.84
N ASN A 4 -8.66 -2.47 -18.25
CA ASN A 4 -8.39 -3.79 -18.83
C ASN A 4 -8.33 -4.85 -17.71
N PRO A 5 -9.48 -5.44 -17.33
CA PRO A 5 -9.56 -6.49 -16.31
C PRO A 5 -8.77 -7.75 -16.68
N ASP A 6 -8.81 -8.15 -17.94
CA ASP A 6 -8.14 -9.38 -18.42
C ASP A 6 -6.62 -9.25 -18.27
N LEU A 7 -6.06 -8.08 -18.62
CA LEU A 7 -4.64 -7.81 -18.42
C LEU A 7 -4.29 -7.77 -16.93
N ALA A 8 -5.16 -7.23 -16.08
CA ALA A 8 -4.94 -7.24 -14.63
C ALA A 8 -4.90 -8.68 -14.10
N HIS A 9 -5.81 -9.54 -14.53
CA HIS A 9 -5.84 -10.95 -14.16
C HIS A 9 -4.58 -11.69 -14.66
N SER A 10 -4.25 -11.55 -15.93
CA SER A 10 -3.09 -12.24 -16.51
C SER A 10 -1.77 -11.82 -15.84
N VAL A 11 -1.58 -10.52 -15.56
CA VAL A 11 -0.34 -10.05 -14.94
C VAL A 11 -0.30 -10.37 -13.44
N THR A 12 -1.40 -10.14 -12.71
CA THR A 12 -1.38 -10.24 -11.24
C THR A 12 -1.65 -11.68 -10.78
N THR A 13 -2.74 -12.29 -11.23
CA THR A 13 -3.13 -13.63 -10.75
C THR A 13 -2.30 -14.72 -11.42
N GLU A 14 -2.32 -14.80 -12.75
CA GLU A 14 -1.59 -15.85 -13.49
C GLU A 14 -0.07 -15.66 -13.37
N GLY A 15 0.41 -14.42 -13.49
CA GLY A 15 1.84 -14.10 -13.36
C GLY A 15 2.38 -14.47 -11.97
N THR A 16 1.66 -14.12 -10.89
CA THR A 16 2.06 -14.50 -9.52
C THR A 16 2.04 -16.01 -9.36
N THR A 17 0.99 -16.68 -9.83
CA THR A 17 0.87 -18.15 -9.75
C THR A 17 2.00 -18.85 -10.50
N ALA A 18 2.38 -18.36 -11.68
CA ALA A 18 3.48 -18.91 -12.46
C ALA A 18 4.83 -18.79 -11.73
N ILE A 19 5.11 -17.60 -11.14
CA ILE A 19 6.34 -17.36 -10.38
C ILE A 19 6.35 -18.21 -9.09
N LEU A 20 5.23 -18.30 -8.37
CA LEU A 20 5.06 -19.11 -7.17
C LEU A 20 5.35 -20.59 -7.48
N ASN A 21 4.72 -21.15 -8.51
CA ASN A 21 4.93 -22.53 -8.94
C ASN A 21 6.39 -22.80 -9.33
N HIS A 22 7.04 -21.84 -9.97
CA HIS A 22 8.47 -21.92 -10.29
C HIS A 22 9.33 -21.90 -9.02
N ALA A 23 9.02 -21.03 -8.06
CA ALA A 23 9.71 -20.97 -6.77
C ALA A 23 9.61 -22.29 -6.00
N VAL A 24 8.40 -22.87 -5.88
CA VAL A 24 8.16 -24.15 -5.23
C VAL A 24 8.98 -25.27 -5.90
N ARG A 25 8.93 -25.39 -7.24
CA ARG A 25 9.68 -26.43 -7.99
C ARG A 25 11.20 -26.33 -7.83
N ASN A 26 11.72 -25.12 -7.56
CA ASN A 26 13.15 -24.90 -7.38
C ASN A 26 13.59 -24.86 -5.92
N GLY A 27 12.72 -25.24 -4.98
CA GLY A 27 13.05 -25.32 -3.56
C GLY A 27 13.33 -23.97 -2.91
N ILE A 28 12.73 -22.90 -3.40
CA ILE A 28 12.80 -21.58 -2.75
C ILE A 28 12.07 -21.67 -1.41
N GLU A 29 12.74 -21.28 -0.35
CA GLU A 29 12.20 -21.42 1.00
C GLU A 29 11.10 -20.40 1.33
N ARG A 30 11.18 -19.17 0.78
CA ARG A 30 10.26 -18.07 1.10
C ARG A 30 9.79 -17.34 -0.13
N PHE A 31 8.50 -16.95 -0.10
CA PHE A 31 7.87 -16.16 -1.14
C PHE A 31 7.13 -14.99 -0.51
N VAL A 32 7.56 -13.76 -0.79
CA VAL A 32 6.88 -12.54 -0.29
C VAL A 32 6.06 -11.95 -1.41
N TYR A 33 4.75 -11.92 -1.21
CA TYR A 33 3.80 -11.34 -2.15
C TYR A 33 3.28 -9.99 -1.64
N PHE A 34 3.41 -8.97 -2.48
CA PHE A 34 2.79 -7.67 -2.23
C PHE A 34 1.35 -7.63 -2.71
N SER A 35 0.43 -7.71 -1.78
CA SER A 35 -0.98 -7.44 -1.96
C SER A 35 -1.28 -5.96 -1.64
N THR A 36 -2.54 -5.63 -1.48
CA THR A 36 -3.03 -4.28 -1.28
C THR A 36 -4.07 -4.21 -0.16
N ALA A 37 -4.10 -3.12 0.60
CA ALA A 37 -5.17 -2.84 1.55
C ALA A 37 -6.57 -2.79 0.89
N HIS A 38 -6.64 -2.52 -0.41
CA HIS A 38 -7.91 -2.48 -1.16
C HIS A 38 -8.64 -3.82 -1.27
N VAL A 39 -8.01 -4.94 -0.88
CA VAL A 39 -8.73 -6.22 -0.73
C VAL A 39 -9.82 -6.16 0.35
N TYR A 40 -9.70 -5.27 1.34
CA TYR A 40 -10.73 -5.05 2.34
C TYR A 40 -11.94 -4.27 1.82
N GLY A 41 -11.79 -3.54 0.72
CA GLY A 41 -12.85 -2.74 0.09
C GLY A 41 -12.38 -1.36 -0.37
N ALA A 42 -13.33 -0.57 -0.90
CA ALA A 42 -13.13 0.83 -1.23
C ALA A 42 -14.49 1.58 -1.15
N PRO A 43 -14.57 2.70 -0.43
CA PRO A 43 -13.51 3.33 0.36
C PRO A 43 -13.09 2.49 1.57
N LEU A 44 -11.83 2.66 2.03
CA LEU A 44 -11.37 2.08 3.29
C LEU A 44 -11.83 2.96 4.44
N VAL A 45 -12.81 2.49 5.22
CA VAL A 45 -13.42 3.21 6.34
C VAL A 45 -13.66 2.23 7.48
N GLY A 46 -13.29 2.61 8.70
CA GLY A 46 -13.40 1.78 9.88
C GLY A 46 -12.08 1.12 10.29
N ASN A 47 -12.17 -0.02 10.96
CA ASN A 47 -11.01 -0.70 11.53
C ASN A 47 -10.70 -1.96 10.71
N PHE A 48 -9.43 -2.09 10.27
CA PHE A 48 -8.97 -3.24 9.49
C PHE A 48 -7.77 -3.91 10.15
N THR A 49 -7.94 -5.18 10.47
CA THR A 49 -6.90 -6.12 10.89
C THR A 49 -6.75 -7.20 9.83
N GLU A 50 -5.76 -8.07 9.96
CA GLU A 50 -5.58 -9.22 9.05
C GLU A 50 -6.76 -10.21 9.08
N THR A 51 -7.56 -10.19 10.15
CA THR A 51 -8.77 -11.02 10.28
C THR A 51 -10.05 -10.36 9.75
N SER A 52 -9.98 -9.11 9.33
CA SER A 52 -11.13 -8.41 8.74
C SER A 52 -11.56 -9.07 7.43
N PRO A 53 -12.89 -9.15 7.16
CA PRO A 53 -13.38 -9.72 5.92
C PRO A 53 -12.90 -8.92 4.70
N THR A 54 -12.61 -9.62 3.62
CA THR A 54 -12.25 -9.00 2.33
C THR A 54 -13.50 -8.74 1.51
N ASN A 55 -13.54 -7.57 0.83
CA ASN A 55 -14.61 -7.18 -0.07
C ASN A 55 -14.06 -6.34 -1.25
N PRO A 56 -13.24 -6.92 -2.14
CA PRO A 56 -12.63 -6.19 -3.23
C PRO A 56 -13.69 -5.74 -4.25
N VAL A 57 -13.71 -4.43 -4.56
CA VAL A 57 -14.71 -3.83 -5.46
C VAL A 57 -14.16 -3.46 -6.85
N HIS A 58 -12.86 -3.63 -7.06
CA HIS A 58 -12.20 -3.30 -8.33
C HIS A 58 -11.34 -4.45 -8.84
N PRO A 59 -11.21 -4.64 -10.16
CA PRO A 59 -10.38 -5.72 -10.73
C PRO A 59 -8.96 -5.77 -10.16
N TYR A 60 -8.35 -4.62 -9.87
CA TYR A 60 -7.06 -4.54 -9.20
C TYR A 60 -7.06 -5.27 -7.84
N ALA A 61 -8.04 -4.99 -7.00
CA ALA A 61 -8.11 -5.61 -5.67
C ALA A 61 -8.52 -7.08 -5.73
N THR A 62 -9.43 -7.42 -6.67
CA THR A 62 -9.87 -8.80 -6.89
C THR A 62 -8.71 -9.70 -7.31
N THR A 63 -7.92 -9.28 -8.30
CA THR A 63 -6.77 -10.06 -8.79
C THR A 63 -5.66 -10.17 -7.75
N HIS A 64 -5.48 -9.16 -6.90
CA HIS A 64 -4.56 -9.27 -5.77
C HIS A 64 -5.04 -10.27 -4.74
N LEU A 65 -6.34 -10.31 -4.43
CA LEU A 65 -6.90 -11.31 -3.51
C LEU A 65 -6.78 -12.73 -4.07
N GLU A 66 -7.04 -12.94 -5.36
CA GLU A 66 -6.85 -14.23 -6.04
C GLU A 66 -5.40 -14.71 -5.92
N ALA A 67 -4.43 -13.82 -6.13
CA ALA A 67 -3.02 -14.14 -5.96
C ALA A 67 -2.64 -14.40 -4.48
N GLU A 68 -3.25 -13.67 -3.50
CA GLU A 68 -3.10 -14.00 -2.08
C GLU A 68 -3.53 -15.45 -1.80
N LEU A 69 -4.68 -15.88 -2.33
CA LEU A 69 -5.21 -17.23 -2.12
C LEU A 69 -4.29 -18.32 -2.68
N ALA A 70 -3.63 -18.06 -3.82
CA ALA A 70 -2.65 -19.00 -4.37
C ALA A 70 -1.43 -19.14 -3.46
N VAL A 71 -0.91 -18.02 -2.92
CA VAL A 71 0.22 -18.03 -1.98
C VAL A 71 -0.17 -18.66 -0.65
N ASP A 72 -1.41 -18.41 -0.19
CA ASP A 72 -1.98 -19.03 1.03
C ASP A 72 -2.02 -20.55 0.92
N ALA A 73 -2.58 -21.04 -0.16
CA ALA A 73 -2.68 -22.48 -0.42
C ALA A 73 -1.30 -23.16 -0.41
N ALA A 74 -0.30 -22.58 -1.07
CA ALA A 74 1.06 -23.13 -1.07
C ALA A 74 1.72 -23.08 0.31
N HIS A 75 1.43 -22.04 1.11
CA HIS A 75 1.88 -21.93 2.50
C HIS A 75 1.26 -23.00 3.38
N ASP A 76 -0.06 -23.18 3.31
CA ASP A 76 -0.81 -24.17 4.13
C ASP A 76 -0.43 -25.60 3.79
N LEU A 77 -0.10 -25.89 2.52
CA LEU A 77 0.43 -27.18 2.08
C LEU A 77 1.89 -27.42 2.51
N GLY A 78 2.57 -26.40 3.06
CA GLY A 78 3.98 -26.50 3.44
C GLY A 78 4.94 -26.55 2.25
N GLU A 79 4.49 -26.18 1.05
CA GLU A 79 5.31 -26.19 -0.17
C GLU A 79 6.32 -25.03 -0.19
N ILE A 80 5.98 -23.91 0.45
CA ILE A 80 6.81 -22.71 0.56
C ILE A 80 6.35 -21.87 1.77
N LEU A 81 7.26 -21.12 2.40
CA LEU A 81 6.88 -20.14 3.42
C LEU A 81 6.32 -18.90 2.72
N GLY A 82 5.02 -18.91 2.44
CA GLY A 82 4.31 -17.83 1.75
C GLY A 82 3.98 -16.67 2.69
N ILE A 83 4.47 -15.47 2.39
CA ILE A 83 4.21 -14.25 3.15
C ILE A 83 3.44 -13.29 2.27
N ARG A 84 2.23 -12.90 2.70
CA ARG A 84 1.34 -11.97 1.99
C ARG A 84 1.29 -10.65 2.73
N VAL A 85 1.60 -9.56 2.04
CA VAL A 85 1.69 -8.23 2.63
C VAL A 85 0.61 -7.34 2.04
N ARG A 86 -0.44 -7.05 2.81
CA ARG A 86 -1.48 -6.07 2.44
C ARG A 86 -0.95 -4.67 2.67
N LEU A 87 -0.41 -4.09 1.60
CA LEU A 87 0.25 -2.79 1.64
C LEU A 87 -0.76 -1.64 1.60
N SER A 88 -0.59 -0.66 2.47
CA SER A 88 -1.30 0.62 2.43
C SER A 88 -0.72 1.56 1.35
N ASN A 89 -0.89 2.88 1.48
CA ASN A 89 -0.40 3.84 0.48
C ASN A 89 1.10 4.09 0.63
N GLY A 90 1.89 3.41 -0.17
CA GLY A 90 3.34 3.62 -0.23
C GLY A 90 3.71 4.95 -0.89
N PHE A 91 4.62 5.71 -0.27
CA PHE A 91 5.13 6.95 -0.84
C PHE A 91 6.63 7.10 -0.66
N GLY A 92 7.23 7.99 -1.44
CA GLY A 92 8.66 8.30 -1.34
C GLY A 92 9.30 8.51 -2.71
N ARG A 93 10.58 8.89 -2.67
CA ARG A 93 11.34 9.19 -3.88
C ARG A 93 11.38 7.97 -4.82
N PRO A 94 11.03 8.13 -6.11
CA PRO A 94 11.28 7.09 -7.10
C PRO A 94 12.80 6.97 -7.36
N MET A 95 13.25 5.81 -7.86
CA MET A 95 14.67 5.64 -8.21
C MET A 95 15.07 6.53 -9.39
N THR A 96 14.21 6.60 -10.40
CA THR A 96 14.38 7.48 -11.55
C THR A 96 13.10 8.28 -11.79
N TYR A 97 13.18 9.34 -12.58
CA TYR A 97 12.02 10.16 -12.94
C TYR A 97 10.97 9.35 -13.72
N GLU A 98 11.44 8.48 -14.62
CA GLU A 98 10.59 7.61 -15.46
C GLU A 98 9.85 6.55 -14.63
N ALA A 99 10.44 6.12 -13.52
CA ALA A 99 9.83 5.16 -12.59
C ALA A 99 8.79 5.80 -11.65
N ALA A 100 8.58 7.12 -11.72
CA ALA A 100 7.63 7.82 -10.87
C ALA A 100 6.19 7.59 -11.35
N ASP A 101 5.33 7.11 -10.47
CA ASP A 101 3.88 7.11 -10.72
C ASP A 101 3.28 8.44 -10.23
N TRP A 102 3.16 9.39 -11.16
CA TRP A 102 2.60 10.71 -10.90
C TRP A 102 1.07 10.72 -10.73
N ARG A 103 0.41 9.56 -10.83
CA ARG A 103 -1.03 9.42 -10.61
C ARG A 103 -1.39 9.28 -9.14
N THR A 104 -0.44 8.95 -8.28
CA THR A 104 -0.67 8.90 -6.83
C THR A 104 -0.68 10.30 -6.23
N LEU A 105 -1.57 10.55 -5.26
CA LEU A 105 -1.71 11.87 -4.64
C LEU A 105 -0.37 12.46 -4.18
N THR A 106 0.38 11.70 -3.40
CA THR A 106 1.65 12.16 -2.83
C THR A 106 2.67 12.51 -3.90
N SER A 107 2.80 11.66 -4.94
CA SER A 107 3.74 11.92 -6.04
C SER A 107 3.33 13.16 -6.84
N ASP A 108 2.03 13.31 -7.14
CA ASP A 108 1.53 14.47 -7.88
C ASP A 108 1.72 15.77 -7.11
N LEU A 109 1.37 15.79 -5.81
CA LEU A 109 1.57 16.98 -4.96
C LEU A 109 3.06 17.33 -4.82
N PHE A 110 3.95 16.34 -4.68
CA PHE A 110 5.40 16.62 -4.70
C PHE A 110 5.85 17.20 -6.03
N ARG A 111 5.38 16.68 -7.15
CA ARG A 111 5.71 17.20 -8.48
C ARG A 111 5.24 18.66 -8.62
N GLN A 112 4.01 18.95 -8.26
CA GLN A 112 3.44 20.31 -8.30
C GLN A 112 4.25 21.25 -7.40
N ALA A 113 4.52 20.87 -6.14
CA ALA A 113 5.28 21.71 -5.22
C ALA A 113 6.69 22.04 -5.76
N VAL A 114 7.36 21.07 -6.40
CA VAL A 114 8.73 21.25 -6.91
C VAL A 114 8.76 22.03 -8.23
N LEU A 115 7.91 21.65 -9.18
CA LEU A 115 7.96 22.19 -10.55
C LEU A 115 7.11 23.45 -10.72
N GLU A 116 5.94 23.48 -10.09
CA GLU A 116 4.94 24.54 -10.31
C GLU A 116 4.92 25.58 -9.18
N LYS A 117 5.60 25.30 -8.06
CA LYS A 117 5.62 26.14 -6.84
C LYS A 117 4.21 26.45 -6.31
N ARG A 118 3.27 25.57 -6.57
CA ARG A 118 1.90 25.58 -6.05
C ARG A 118 1.42 24.15 -5.94
N MET A 119 0.38 23.92 -5.16
CA MET A 119 -0.24 22.62 -4.97
C MET A 119 -1.76 22.76 -5.12
N GLU A 120 -2.39 21.81 -5.80
CA GLU A 120 -3.82 21.77 -6.02
C GLU A 120 -4.37 20.37 -5.71
N MET A 121 -5.30 20.30 -4.78
CA MET A 121 -6.03 19.08 -4.44
C MET A 121 -7.35 19.03 -5.20
N ARG A 122 -7.72 17.84 -5.67
CA ARG A 122 -8.99 17.61 -6.39
C ARG A 122 -10.18 17.43 -5.47
N THR A 123 -9.96 17.24 -4.17
CA THR A 123 -10.97 17.05 -3.12
C THR A 123 -10.65 17.96 -1.94
N ASP A 124 -11.57 18.12 -1.02
CA ASP A 124 -11.37 18.86 0.23
C ASP A 124 -10.28 18.25 1.13
N GLY A 125 -9.90 17.00 0.87
CA GLY A 125 -8.82 16.30 1.55
C GLY A 125 -9.15 15.79 2.96
N LEU A 126 -10.41 15.78 3.37
CA LEU A 126 -10.83 15.34 4.70
C LEU A 126 -10.81 13.81 4.88
N GLN A 127 -10.88 13.05 3.78
CA GLN A 127 -10.80 11.60 3.81
C GLN A 127 -9.45 11.11 4.35
N GLU A 128 -9.50 10.10 5.21
CA GLU A 128 -8.28 9.51 5.77
C GLU A 128 -7.70 8.42 4.87
N ARG A 129 -6.38 8.29 4.94
CA ARG A 129 -5.59 7.21 4.36
C ARG A 129 -4.46 6.84 5.30
N ASN A 130 -4.06 5.59 5.24
CA ASN A 130 -2.82 5.15 5.87
C ASN A 130 -1.67 5.28 4.86
N PHE A 131 -0.54 5.84 5.30
CA PHE A 131 0.64 6.10 4.46
C PHE A 131 1.89 5.48 5.07
N ILE A 132 2.72 4.88 4.23
CA ILE A 132 4.00 4.29 4.62
C ILE A 132 5.10 4.71 3.66
N THR A 133 6.31 4.98 4.18
CA THR A 133 7.45 5.32 3.33
C THR A 133 7.98 4.09 2.58
N LYS A 134 8.51 4.28 1.36
CA LYS A 134 9.20 3.19 0.63
C LYS A 134 10.38 2.62 1.41
N THR A 135 11.04 3.43 2.23
CA THR A 135 12.12 2.99 3.12
C THR A 135 11.60 2.00 4.17
N ASP A 136 10.47 2.31 4.82
CA ASP A 136 9.90 1.41 5.81
C ASP A 136 9.30 0.15 5.18
N ILE A 137 8.75 0.25 3.95
CA ILE A 137 8.35 -0.93 3.18
C ILE A 137 9.57 -1.86 2.97
N ALA A 138 10.71 -1.32 2.53
CA ALA A 138 11.92 -2.12 2.31
C ALA A 138 12.45 -2.75 3.61
N ARG A 139 12.42 -2.00 4.73
CA ARG A 139 12.77 -2.52 6.06
C ARG A 139 11.85 -3.65 6.49
N ALA A 140 10.53 -3.48 6.32
CA ALA A 140 9.55 -4.49 6.68
C ALA A 140 9.72 -5.78 5.86
N VAL A 141 9.97 -5.66 4.55
CA VAL A 141 10.23 -6.83 3.70
C VAL A 141 11.50 -7.56 4.15
N ARG A 142 12.58 -6.82 4.42
CA ARG A 142 13.80 -7.43 4.95
C ARG A 142 13.53 -8.16 6.25
N HIS A 143 12.82 -7.51 7.20
CA HIS A 143 12.43 -8.11 8.47
C HIS A 143 11.63 -9.41 8.26
N LEU A 144 10.62 -9.40 7.39
CA LEU A 144 9.79 -10.57 7.08
C LEU A 144 10.57 -11.70 6.41
N ILE A 145 11.58 -11.38 5.59
CA ILE A 145 12.47 -12.38 4.98
C ILE A 145 13.37 -13.02 6.04
N GLU A 146 13.82 -12.26 7.04
CA GLU A 146 14.70 -12.74 8.11
C GLU A 146 13.91 -13.34 9.30
N LEU A 147 12.58 -13.16 9.35
CA LEU A 147 11.73 -13.58 10.47
C LEU A 147 11.77 -15.12 10.67
N PRO A 148 11.97 -15.63 11.89
CA PRO A 148 11.87 -17.07 12.15
C PRO A 148 10.54 -17.65 11.66
N GLN A 149 10.56 -18.83 11.04
CA GLN A 149 9.36 -19.48 10.50
C GLN A 149 8.25 -19.62 11.56
N THR A 150 8.62 -19.91 12.80
CA THR A 150 7.69 -20.03 13.92
C THR A 150 6.94 -18.74 14.27
N GLN A 151 7.41 -17.58 13.81
CA GLN A 151 6.79 -16.27 14.03
C GLN A 151 5.99 -15.77 12.83
N VAL A 152 6.12 -16.42 11.68
CA VAL A 152 5.37 -16.06 10.47
C VAL A 152 3.88 -16.36 10.62
N GLY A 153 3.54 -17.40 11.37
CA GLY A 153 2.15 -17.83 11.58
C GLY A 153 1.48 -18.17 10.25
N ASN A 154 0.29 -17.61 9.99
CA ASN A 154 -0.41 -17.82 8.72
C ASN A 154 0.14 -16.98 7.55
N GLY A 155 1.27 -16.31 7.70
CA GLY A 155 1.93 -15.56 6.63
C GLY A 155 1.24 -14.27 6.15
N LEU A 156 0.12 -13.85 6.73
CA LEU A 156 -0.59 -12.64 6.33
C LEU A 156 -0.27 -11.47 7.25
N PHE A 157 0.16 -10.34 6.69
CA PHE A 157 0.49 -9.12 7.43
C PHE A 157 -0.07 -7.88 6.75
N ASN A 158 -0.68 -6.98 7.54
CA ASN A 158 -0.89 -5.61 7.14
C ASN A 158 0.42 -4.83 7.23
N LEU A 159 0.71 -4.03 6.22
CA LEU A 159 1.89 -3.16 6.17
C LEU A 159 1.48 -1.72 5.87
N GLY A 160 1.63 -0.85 6.86
CA GLY A 160 1.24 0.55 6.80
C GLY A 160 2.07 1.41 7.74
N GLY A 161 1.77 2.70 7.79
CA GLY A 161 2.26 3.58 8.84
C GLY A 161 1.52 3.36 10.15
N SER A 162 2.11 3.82 11.24
CA SER A 162 1.56 3.66 12.60
C SER A 162 0.21 4.37 12.81
N GLN A 163 -0.13 5.34 11.94
CA GLN A 163 -1.38 6.10 12.02
C GLN A 163 -1.90 6.42 10.63
N SER A 164 -3.22 6.50 10.51
CA SER A 164 -3.88 7.08 9.35
C SER A 164 -3.99 8.59 9.54
N GLN A 165 -4.03 9.33 8.45
CA GLN A 165 -4.18 10.78 8.44
C GLN A 165 -4.99 11.23 7.24
N SER A 166 -5.56 12.44 7.32
CA SER A 166 -6.29 13.01 6.19
C SER A 166 -5.35 13.33 5.01
N LEU A 167 -5.91 13.32 3.80
CA LEU A 167 -5.14 13.74 2.62
C LEU A 167 -4.66 15.19 2.75
N LEU A 168 -5.43 16.05 3.43
CA LEU A 168 -5.05 17.42 3.72
C LEU A 168 -3.82 17.48 4.64
N ALA A 169 -3.78 16.69 5.71
CA ALA A 169 -2.62 16.63 6.61
C ALA A 169 -1.35 16.20 5.85
N MET A 170 -1.47 15.20 4.97
CA MET A 170 -0.35 14.79 4.11
C MET A 170 0.06 15.92 3.14
N ALA A 171 -0.90 16.62 2.51
CA ALA A 171 -0.62 17.73 1.61
C ALA A 171 0.08 18.89 2.35
N THR A 172 -0.38 19.23 3.55
CA THR A 172 0.24 20.24 4.41
C THR A 172 1.69 19.86 4.77
N THR A 173 1.93 18.60 5.13
CA THR A 173 3.30 18.12 5.38
C THR A 173 4.20 18.28 4.15
N ILE A 174 3.71 17.97 2.96
CA ILE A 174 4.46 18.15 1.71
C ILE A 174 4.74 19.63 1.47
N GLN A 175 3.72 20.50 1.66
CA GLN A 175 3.83 21.95 1.51
C GLN A 175 4.92 22.54 2.40
N GLU A 176 4.86 22.24 3.70
CA GLU A 176 5.83 22.73 4.70
C GLU A 176 7.26 22.31 4.37
N ARG A 177 7.44 21.04 3.98
CA ARG A 177 8.75 20.50 3.59
C ARG A 177 9.29 21.15 2.33
N ALA A 178 8.43 21.40 1.33
CA ALA A 178 8.82 22.06 0.10
C ALA A 178 9.14 23.55 0.34
N GLN A 179 8.33 24.27 1.12
CA GLN A 179 8.57 25.66 1.49
C GLN A 179 9.90 25.80 2.23
N SER A 180 10.17 24.95 3.23
CA SER A 180 11.41 24.94 3.97
C SER A 180 12.62 24.66 3.06
N LYS A 181 12.49 23.70 2.14
CA LYS A 181 13.60 23.29 1.26
C LYS A 181 13.95 24.37 0.21
N TYR A 182 12.95 25.03 -0.33
CA TYR A 182 13.12 25.99 -1.42
C TYR A 182 13.07 27.46 -0.99
N SER A 183 12.85 27.71 0.31
CA SER A 183 12.73 29.07 0.89
C SER A 183 11.75 29.94 0.11
N THR A 184 10.63 29.36 -0.32
CA THR A 184 9.59 30.04 -1.09
C THR A 184 8.21 29.62 -0.61
N GLU A 185 7.25 30.53 -0.72
CA GLU A 185 5.86 30.21 -0.45
C GLU A 185 5.32 29.29 -1.54
N ILE A 186 4.60 28.24 -1.12
CA ILE A 186 3.95 27.27 -2.01
C ILE A 186 2.48 27.20 -1.60
N PRO A 187 1.58 27.93 -2.29
CA PRO A 187 0.16 27.91 -1.96
C PRO A 187 -0.45 26.52 -2.19
N LEU A 188 -1.32 26.10 -1.27
CA LEU A 188 -2.12 24.90 -1.35
C LEU A 188 -3.58 25.28 -1.58
N HIS A 189 -4.12 24.91 -2.74
CA HIS A 189 -5.52 25.11 -3.10
C HIS A 189 -6.28 23.79 -2.95
N ARG A 190 -7.51 23.87 -2.47
CA ARG A 190 -8.43 22.75 -2.37
C ARG A 190 -9.87 23.24 -2.49
N PRO A 191 -10.82 22.38 -2.88
CA PRO A 191 -12.25 22.67 -2.79
C PRO A 191 -12.68 22.99 -1.37
N GLU A 192 -13.76 23.73 -1.23
CA GLU A 192 -14.40 23.97 0.07
C GLU A 192 -14.76 22.65 0.75
N PRO A 193 -14.64 22.58 2.10
CA PRO A 193 -14.98 21.39 2.84
C PRO A 193 -16.43 20.97 2.59
N THR A 194 -16.62 19.68 2.36
CA THR A 194 -17.95 19.10 2.33
C THR A 194 -18.50 18.97 3.75
N THR A 195 -19.83 19.02 3.89
CA THR A 195 -20.52 18.82 5.18
C THR A 195 -20.63 17.34 5.59
N ALA A 196 -19.99 16.45 4.83
CA ALA A 196 -20.03 15.01 5.12
C ALA A 196 -19.19 14.68 6.37
N ASP A 197 -19.65 13.69 7.12
CA ASP A 197 -18.92 13.19 8.28
C ASP A 197 -17.55 12.67 7.87
N ILE A 198 -16.53 13.00 8.68
CA ILE A 198 -15.16 12.51 8.48
C ILE A 198 -15.17 10.99 8.74
N GLN A 199 -14.84 10.24 7.72
CA GLN A 199 -14.74 8.80 7.79
C GLN A 199 -13.35 8.39 8.26
N HIS A 200 -13.26 7.90 9.48
CA HIS A 200 -11.98 7.46 10.08
C HIS A 200 -11.52 6.12 9.54
N LEU A 201 -10.21 5.98 9.38
CA LEU A 201 -9.54 4.76 9.01
C LEU A 201 -8.53 4.37 10.09
N ASN A 202 -8.72 3.19 10.68
CA ASN A 202 -7.70 2.52 11.46
C ASN A 202 -7.20 1.28 10.70
N PHE A 203 -5.97 1.33 10.20
CA PHE A 203 -5.31 0.22 9.51
C PHE A 203 -4.29 -0.38 10.46
N ASP A 204 -4.68 -1.46 11.12
CA ASP A 204 -3.90 -2.09 12.19
C ASP A 204 -2.71 -2.87 11.62
N ILE A 205 -1.53 -2.60 12.18
CA ILE A 205 -0.25 -3.25 11.84
C ILE A 205 0.39 -3.94 13.06
N HIS A 206 -0.35 -4.08 14.17
CA HIS A 206 0.21 -4.63 15.41
C HIS A 206 0.72 -6.05 15.25
N LYS A 207 0.13 -6.86 14.36
CA LYS A 207 0.65 -8.19 14.08
C LYS A 207 2.09 -8.15 13.59
N LEU A 208 2.43 -7.23 12.69
CA LEU A 208 3.80 -7.03 12.22
C LEU A 208 4.70 -6.47 13.33
N LEU A 209 4.24 -5.46 14.06
CA LEU A 209 5.00 -4.87 15.18
C LEU A 209 5.32 -5.90 16.27
N ASN A 210 4.41 -6.81 16.57
CA ASN A 210 4.60 -7.88 17.56
C ASN A 210 5.68 -8.91 17.15
N THR A 211 6.14 -8.90 15.90
CA THR A 211 7.30 -9.70 15.47
C THR A 211 8.65 -9.03 15.73
N GLY A 212 8.64 -7.81 16.31
CA GLY A 212 9.85 -7.04 16.61
C GLY A 212 10.29 -6.06 15.50
N PHE A 213 9.40 -5.76 14.55
CA PHE A 213 9.63 -4.78 13.47
C PHE A 213 9.80 -3.33 13.96
#